data_b89613dbd9f0e041bd6395a3cd7b70b3
#
_entry.id   b89613dbd9f0e041bd6395a3cd7b70b3
#
_cell.length_a   1.000
_cell.length_b   1.000
_cell.length_c   1.000
_cell.angle_alpha   90.00
_cell.angle_beta   90.00
_cell.angle_gamma   90.00
#
_symmetry.space_group_name_H-M   'P 1'
#
loop_
_entity.id
_entity.type
_entity.pdbx_description
1 polymer ?
#
loop_
_entity_poly.entity_id
_entity_poly.type
_entity_poly.pdbx_seq_one_letter_code
_entity_poly.pdbx_strand_id
1 'polypeptide(L)'
;MNILITGGSGFLGRALTPRLLNKGHKVYSLSRHPPTPSENLVPLVGDILQPNLGLSEIPEDIHAVHHLAAIHRLGEDKDGSIWETNVEGTLNVIDFCLKHNIPHLYFTSTAYTQGRNTYERSKALCESMIKASDIPQVTIFKPSIVMGTAEQFYPGHFSQFVTLVIKIHQRAEIVRRKIEGTLRLPIIEPIFRLRANPAGKLNLVPIDAIADAMADIEEPGTFWLTHPDPPTLAQLVEWVGSFIMVKIQIEPLFRATPIEALFTKMSAAFTPYLWGDDFPSDLKKCPPITEEFISSTIKRSLRLDQLPIEV
;
A
#
# COMPACT_ATOMS: atom_id res chain seq x y z
N MET A 1 -10.22 -6.84 25.33
CA MET A 1 -9.61 -8.10 24.84
C MET A 1 -8.10 -7.93 24.75
N ASN A 2 -7.35 -9.05 24.80
CA ASN A 2 -5.92 -9.08 24.51
C ASN A 2 -5.73 -9.38 23.01
N ILE A 3 -5.10 -8.49 22.27
CA ILE A 3 -4.95 -8.59 20.81
C ILE A 3 -3.46 -8.59 20.47
N LEU A 4 -3.01 -9.59 19.72
CA LEU A 4 -1.67 -9.64 19.16
C LEU A 4 -1.69 -9.02 17.74
N ILE A 5 -0.78 -8.08 17.46
CA ILE A 5 -0.59 -7.51 16.13
C ILE A 5 0.78 -7.90 15.60
N THR A 6 0.87 -8.67 14.53
CA THR A 6 2.13 -8.84 13.80
C THR A 6 2.33 -7.68 12.82
N GLY A 7 3.52 -7.15 12.75
CA GLY A 7 3.78 -5.96 11.93
C GLY A 7 3.24 -4.66 12.54
N GLY A 8 3.08 -4.59 13.87
CA GLY A 8 2.53 -3.44 14.57
C GLY A 8 3.34 -2.15 14.41
N SER A 9 4.65 -2.23 14.14
CA SER A 9 5.50 -1.07 13.84
C SER A 9 5.38 -0.58 12.37
N GLY A 10 4.69 -1.34 11.51
CA GLY A 10 4.44 -1.00 10.12
C GLY A 10 3.45 0.16 9.94
N PHE A 11 3.25 0.60 8.71
CA PHE A 11 2.37 1.72 8.38
C PHE A 11 0.93 1.48 8.88
N LEU A 12 0.34 0.35 8.52
CA LEU A 12 -1.03 0.01 8.93
C LEU A 12 -1.11 -0.31 10.43
N GLY A 13 -0.09 -0.97 10.99
CA GLY A 13 -0.03 -1.28 12.42
C GLY A 13 -0.02 -0.04 13.30
N ARG A 14 0.73 1.01 12.91
CA ARG A 14 0.74 2.29 13.61
C ARG A 14 -0.60 3.03 13.56
N ALA A 15 -1.38 2.82 12.49
CA ALA A 15 -2.72 3.38 12.38
C ALA A 15 -3.75 2.60 13.21
N LEU A 16 -3.69 1.29 13.19
CA LEU A 16 -4.66 0.41 13.86
C LEU A 16 -4.47 0.40 15.38
N THR A 17 -3.22 0.33 15.84
CA THR A 17 -2.91 0.19 17.28
C THR A 17 -3.59 1.22 18.16
N PRO A 18 -3.52 2.55 17.90
CA PRO A 18 -4.21 3.54 18.73
C PRO A 18 -5.73 3.35 18.78
N ARG A 19 -6.33 2.90 17.69
CA ARG A 19 -7.77 2.66 17.60
C ARG A 19 -8.22 1.51 18.50
N LEU A 20 -7.45 0.43 18.50
CA LEU A 20 -7.72 -0.71 19.38
C LEU A 20 -7.49 -0.35 20.87
N LEU A 21 -6.45 0.42 21.18
CA LEU A 21 -6.21 0.93 22.53
C LEU A 21 -7.37 1.83 23.02
N ASN A 22 -7.87 2.74 22.15
CA ASN A 22 -9.01 3.61 22.45
C ASN A 22 -10.31 2.84 22.68
N LYS A 23 -10.43 1.63 22.14
CA LYS A 23 -11.54 0.70 22.43
C LYS A 23 -11.34 -0.09 23.73
N GLY A 24 -10.29 0.19 24.49
CA GLY A 24 -10.00 -0.47 25.75
C GLY A 24 -9.36 -1.85 25.61
N HIS A 25 -8.80 -2.20 24.44
CA HIS A 25 -8.08 -3.44 24.26
C HIS A 25 -6.65 -3.31 24.79
N LYS A 26 -6.09 -4.42 25.25
CA LYS A 26 -4.64 -4.56 25.48
C LYS A 26 -4.00 -5.07 24.20
N VAL A 27 -3.00 -4.37 23.69
CA VAL A 27 -2.36 -4.67 22.41
C VAL A 27 -0.93 -5.15 22.64
N TYR A 28 -0.63 -6.33 22.14
CA TYR A 28 0.71 -6.90 22.03
C TYR A 28 1.23 -6.62 20.62
N SER A 29 2.20 -5.74 20.47
CA SER A 29 2.72 -5.33 19.15
C SER A 29 4.01 -6.09 18.84
N LEU A 30 3.89 -7.14 18.02
CA LEU A 30 5.00 -7.97 17.60
C LEU A 30 5.64 -7.45 16.33
N SER A 31 6.95 -7.20 16.41
CA SER A 31 7.79 -6.89 15.26
C SER A 31 9.27 -7.05 15.61
N ARG A 32 10.14 -7.03 14.60
CA ARG A 32 11.61 -7.05 14.81
C ARG A 32 12.11 -5.80 15.54
N HIS A 33 11.40 -4.68 15.38
CA HIS A 33 11.65 -3.40 16.03
C HIS A 33 10.33 -2.86 16.57
N PRO A 34 9.88 -3.32 17.74
CA PRO A 34 8.59 -2.93 18.28
C PRO A 34 8.55 -1.48 18.75
N PRO A 35 7.36 -0.88 18.86
CA PRO A 35 7.20 0.49 19.35
C PRO A 35 7.58 0.60 20.84
N THR A 36 7.70 1.83 21.32
CA THR A 36 7.86 2.11 22.76
C THR A 36 6.60 1.68 23.52
N PRO A 37 6.73 1.07 24.70
CA PRO A 37 5.59 0.67 25.52
C PRO A 37 4.77 1.88 25.99
N SER A 38 3.48 1.67 26.13
CA SER A 38 2.57 2.63 26.78
C SER A 38 1.49 1.88 27.54
N GLU A 39 0.56 2.59 28.17
CA GLU A 39 -0.56 1.95 28.85
C GLU A 39 -1.33 1.05 27.85
N ASN A 40 -1.50 -0.22 28.21
CA ASN A 40 -2.13 -1.26 27.41
C ASN A 40 -1.43 -1.59 26.07
N LEU A 41 -0.26 -1.01 25.74
CA LEU A 41 0.59 -1.38 24.63
C LEU A 41 1.84 -2.10 25.11
N VAL A 42 1.94 -3.38 24.82
CA VAL A 42 3.08 -4.23 25.17
C VAL A 42 3.90 -4.54 23.92
N PRO A 43 5.13 -4.04 23.81
CA PRO A 43 6.00 -4.35 22.68
C PRO A 43 6.55 -5.78 22.82
N LEU A 44 6.53 -6.53 21.71
CA LEU A 44 7.12 -7.86 21.64
C LEU A 44 8.14 -7.90 20.50
N VAL A 45 9.37 -8.28 20.82
CA VAL A 45 10.39 -8.58 19.80
C VAL A 45 10.13 -9.97 19.26
N GLY A 46 9.94 -10.10 17.96
CA GLY A 46 9.68 -11.38 17.31
C GLY A 46 9.76 -11.29 15.79
N ASP A 47 9.74 -12.46 15.17
CA ASP A 47 9.78 -12.60 13.71
C ASP A 47 8.82 -13.71 13.28
N ILE A 48 7.92 -13.39 12.36
CA ILE A 48 6.93 -14.34 11.84
C ILE A 48 7.57 -15.53 11.08
N LEU A 49 8.84 -15.41 10.68
CA LEU A 49 9.58 -16.51 10.07
C LEU A 49 10.13 -17.53 11.09
N GLN A 50 10.00 -17.24 12.38
CA GLN A 50 10.47 -18.13 13.44
C GLN A 50 9.33 -18.94 14.06
N PRO A 51 9.58 -20.17 14.56
CA PRO A 51 8.62 -20.91 15.36
C PRO A 51 8.10 -20.10 16.54
N ASN A 52 6.81 -20.22 16.86
CA ASN A 52 6.11 -19.39 17.86
C ASN A 52 6.31 -17.87 17.65
N LEU A 53 6.50 -17.44 16.40
CA LEU A 53 6.77 -16.04 16.00
C LEU A 53 8.03 -15.45 16.66
N GLY A 54 8.98 -16.30 17.03
CA GLY A 54 10.21 -15.91 17.72
C GLY A 54 10.04 -15.49 19.19
N LEU A 55 8.87 -15.78 19.78
CA LEU A 55 8.59 -15.44 21.18
C LEU A 55 9.11 -16.54 22.11
N SER A 56 9.89 -16.14 23.13
CA SER A 56 10.32 -17.02 24.24
C SER A 56 9.21 -17.21 25.27
N GLU A 57 8.45 -16.18 25.52
CA GLU A 57 7.28 -16.19 26.41
C GLU A 57 6.05 -15.72 25.63
N ILE A 58 4.99 -16.50 25.71
CA ILE A 58 3.76 -16.21 24.99
C ILE A 58 2.79 -15.52 25.96
N PRO A 59 2.26 -14.34 25.61
CA PRO A 59 1.25 -13.71 26.45
C PRO A 59 0.04 -14.64 26.64
N GLU A 60 -0.43 -14.69 27.87
CA GLU A 60 -1.63 -15.44 28.21
C GLU A 60 -2.89 -14.76 27.65
N ASP A 61 -3.92 -15.57 27.40
CA ASP A 61 -5.26 -15.09 27.02
C ASP A 61 -5.31 -14.17 25.79
N ILE A 62 -4.55 -14.49 24.73
CA ILE A 62 -4.70 -13.79 23.44
C ILE A 62 -6.06 -14.19 22.83
N HIS A 63 -6.93 -13.20 22.61
CA HIS A 63 -8.27 -13.40 22.06
C HIS A 63 -8.29 -13.28 20.53
N ALA A 64 -7.36 -12.54 19.94
CA ALA A 64 -7.29 -12.33 18.50
C ALA A 64 -5.87 -12.01 18.03
N VAL A 65 -5.59 -12.36 16.79
CA VAL A 65 -4.37 -11.93 16.07
C VAL A 65 -4.75 -11.08 14.88
N HIS A 66 -4.20 -9.85 14.79
CA HIS A 66 -4.19 -9.07 13.56
C HIS A 66 -2.86 -9.31 12.82
N HIS A 67 -2.92 -10.07 11.72
CA HIS A 67 -1.74 -10.37 10.92
C HIS A 67 -1.57 -9.32 9.80
N LEU A 68 -0.68 -8.33 10.06
CA LEU A 68 -0.35 -7.23 9.14
C LEU A 68 1.04 -7.37 8.54
N ALA A 69 1.91 -8.18 9.16
CA ALA A 69 3.29 -8.36 8.71
C ALA A 69 3.33 -8.93 7.29
N ALA A 70 3.91 -8.21 6.35
CA ALA A 70 4.07 -8.63 4.97
C ALA A 70 5.10 -7.76 4.24
N ILE A 71 5.68 -8.28 3.18
CA ILE A 71 6.40 -7.50 2.18
C ILE A 71 5.44 -7.20 1.03
N HIS A 72 5.22 -5.91 0.73
CA HIS A 72 4.29 -5.42 -0.31
C HIS A 72 5.02 -4.80 -1.51
N ARG A 73 6.20 -5.31 -1.85
CA ARG A 73 6.99 -4.85 -3.00
C ARG A 73 6.36 -5.35 -4.31
N LEU A 74 6.12 -4.43 -5.26
CA LEU A 74 5.67 -4.77 -6.62
C LEU A 74 6.87 -5.22 -7.48
N GLY A 75 6.60 -6.02 -8.50
CA GLY A 75 7.58 -6.52 -9.46
C GLY A 75 8.05 -7.94 -9.15
N GLU A 76 9.25 -8.28 -9.62
CA GLU A 76 9.82 -9.61 -9.44
C GLU A 76 10.35 -9.83 -8.02
N ASP A 77 10.15 -11.02 -7.51
CA ASP A 77 10.70 -11.49 -6.23
C ASP A 77 12.03 -12.21 -6.47
N LYS A 78 13.09 -11.43 -6.72
CA LYS A 78 14.40 -11.98 -7.14
C LYS A 78 15.12 -12.74 -6.02
N ASP A 79 14.87 -12.35 -4.79
CA ASP A 79 15.50 -12.91 -3.58
C ASP A 79 14.58 -13.89 -2.82
N GLY A 80 13.36 -14.12 -3.33
CA GLY A 80 12.36 -14.99 -2.67
C GLY A 80 11.75 -14.40 -1.40
N SER A 81 12.18 -13.22 -0.96
CA SER A 81 11.80 -12.65 0.32
C SER A 81 10.31 -12.34 0.45
N ILE A 82 9.64 -11.98 -0.68
CA ILE A 82 8.18 -11.73 -0.66
C ILE A 82 7.44 -13.02 -0.39
N TRP A 83 7.83 -14.10 -1.09
CA TRP A 83 7.17 -15.40 -0.90
C TRP A 83 7.41 -15.94 0.50
N GLU A 84 8.66 -15.99 0.95
CA GLU A 84 9.04 -16.45 2.26
C GLU A 84 8.30 -15.68 3.36
N THR A 85 8.39 -14.35 3.37
CA THR A 85 7.73 -13.56 4.42
C THR A 85 6.22 -13.68 4.38
N ASN A 86 5.61 -13.61 3.19
CA ASN A 86 4.16 -13.57 3.10
C ASN A 86 3.53 -14.95 3.27
N VAL A 87 4.12 -16.01 2.69
CA VAL A 87 3.53 -17.36 2.71
C VAL A 87 3.99 -18.13 3.92
N GLU A 88 5.31 -18.34 4.10
CA GLU A 88 5.84 -19.08 5.25
C GLU A 88 5.54 -18.35 6.56
N GLY A 89 5.67 -17.02 6.58
CA GLY A 89 5.29 -16.22 7.74
C GLY A 89 3.80 -16.34 8.09
N THR A 90 2.90 -16.42 7.10
CA THR A 90 1.46 -16.64 7.37
C THR A 90 1.19 -18.05 7.87
N LEU A 91 1.88 -19.09 7.36
CA LEU A 91 1.80 -20.44 7.90
C LEU A 91 2.17 -20.48 9.38
N ASN A 92 3.29 -19.86 9.76
CA ASN A 92 3.70 -19.78 11.16
C ASN A 92 2.67 -19.05 12.05
N VAL A 93 1.98 -18.05 11.52
CA VAL A 93 0.89 -17.36 12.26
C VAL A 93 -0.33 -18.26 12.41
N ILE A 94 -0.69 -19.02 11.39
CA ILE A 94 -1.78 -20.03 11.48
C ILE A 94 -1.42 -21.08 12.55
N ASP A 95 -0.22 -21.65 12.48
CA ASP A 95 0.25 -22.66 13.45
C ASP A 95 0.26 -22.10 14.88
N PHE A 96 0.69 -20.84 15.04
CA PHE A 96 0.65 -20.14 16.31
C PHE A 96 -0.78 -20.02 16.86
N CYS A 97 -1.73 -19.59 16.03
CA CYS A 97 -3.14 -19.48 16.43
C CYS A 97 -3.72 -20.84 16.87
N LEU A 98 -3.48 -21.87 16.09
CA LEU A 98 -3.97 -23.23 16.41
C LEU A 98 -3.34 -23.80 17.69
N LYS A 99 -2.01 -23.69 17.83
CA LYS A 99 -1.26 -24.19 18.98
C LYS A 99 -1.68 -23.52 20.29
N HIS A 100 -2.01 -22.24 20.26
CA HIS A 100 -2.38 -21.47 21.43
C HIS A 100 -3.89 -21.26 21.58
N ASN A 101 -4.71 -21.99 20.79
CA ASN A 101 -6.17 -21.94 20.80
C ASN A 101 -6.73 -20.52 20.66
N ILE A 102 -6.10 -19.68 19.81
CA ILE A 102 -6.54 -18.31 19.57
C ILE A 102 -7.77 -18.34 18.66
N PRO A 103 -8.92 -17.84 19.12
CA PRO A 103 -10.19 -18.09 18.43
C PRO A 103 -10.38 -17.24 17.17
N HIS A 104 -9.68 -16.10 17.00
CA HIS A 104 -9.93 -15.21 15.89
C HIS A 104 -8.63 -14.73 15.21
N LEU A 105 -8.55 -14.94 13.91
CA LEU A 105 -7.48 -14.42 13.06
C LEU A 105 -8.04 -13.35 12.09
N TYR A 106 -7.54 -12.13 12.22
CA TYR A 106 -7.73 -11.06 11.25
C TYR A 106 -6.52 -11.02 10.32
N PHE A 107 -6.76 -11.23 9.04
CA PHE A 107 -5.72 -11.24 8.01
C PHE A 107 -5.83 -10.03 7.08
N THR A 108 -4.75 -9.29 6.91
CA THR A 108 -4.69 -8.23 5.91
C THR A 108 -4.18 -8.78 4.59
N SER A 109 -5.10 -8.96 3.66
CA SER A 109 -4.85 -9.31 2.27
C SER A 109 -4.70 -8.04 1.41
N THR A 110 -5.20 -8.07 0.20
CA THR A 110 -5.27 -6.95 -0.74
C THR A 110 -6.49 -7.11 -1.64
N ALA A 111 -7.04 -6.00 -2.16
CA ALA A 111 -8.04 -6.04 -3.21
C ALA A 111 -7.48 -6.65 -4.52
N TYR A 112 -6.17 -6.50 -4.72
CA TYR A 112 -5.47 -6.97 -5.90
C TYR A 112 -4.97 -8.40 -5.72
N THR A 113 -5.79 -9.38 -6.07
CA THR A 113 -5.48 -10.83 -5.97
C THR A 113 -5.53 -11.54 -7.32
N GLN A 114 -5.37 -10.80 -8.44
CA GLN A 114 -5.42 -11.35 -9.80
C GLN A 114 -4.14 -12.10 -10.23
N GLY A 115 -3.09 -12.06 -9.38
CA GLY A 115 -1.85 -12.82 -9.63
C GLY A 115 -0.86 -12.15 -10.57
N ARG A 116 -0.94 -10.84 -10.78
CA ARG A 116 -0.10 -10.05 -11.69
C ARG A 116 1.38 -10.04 -11.31
N ASN A 117 1.69 -10.25 -10.04
CA ASN A 117 3.04 -10.32 -9.49
C ASN A 117 3.11 -11.28 -8.30
N THR A 118 4.31 -11.49 -7.75
CA THR A 118 4.50 -12.41 -6.61
C THR A 118 3.76 -11.97 -5.36
N TYR A 119 3.67 -10.66 -5.10
CA TYR A 119 2.91 -10.14 -3.96
C TYR A 119 1.42 -10.53 -4.05
N GLU A 120 0.76 -10.28 -5.18
CA GLU A 120 -0.65 -10.65 -5.36
C GLU A 120 -0.88 -12.15 -5.23
N ARG A 121 0.01 -12.98 -5.85
CA ARG A 121 -0.06 -14.44 -5.75
C ARG A 121 0.11 -14.92 -4.32
N SER A 122 1.09 -14.35 -3.57
CA SER A 122 1.31 -14.71 -2.16
C SER A 122 0.08 -14.40 -1.31
N LYS A 123 -0.54 -13.23 -1.48
CA LYS A 123 -1.75 -12.86 -0.74
C LYS A 123 -2.96 -13.74 -1.08
N ALA A 124 -3.18 -14.05 -2.36
CA ALA A 124 -4.25 -14.96 -2.79
C ALA A 124 -4.07 -16.37 -2.20
N LEU A 125 -2.84 -16.89 -2.18
CA LEU A 125 -2.54 -18.18 -1.55
C LEU A 125 -2.80 -18.14 -0.05
N CYS A 126 -2.35 -17.10 0.65
CA CYS A 126 -2.59 -16.94 2.09
C CYS A 126 -4.08 -16.89 2.43
N GLU A 127 -4.91 -16.18 1.62
CA GLU A 127 -6.38 -16.23 1.81
C GLU A 127 -6.92 -17.66 1.76
N SER A 128 -6.45 -18.45 0.80
CA SER A 128 -6.88 -19.85 0.65
C SER A 128 -6.44 -20.72 1.84
N MET A 129 -5.20 -20.56 2.29
CA MET A 129 -4.65 -21.30 3.44
C MET A 129 -5.41 -20.98 4.73
N ILE A 130 -5.67 -19.70 4.99
CA ILE A 130 -6.38 -19.24 6.18
C ILE A 130 -7.83 -19.73 6.17
N LYS A 131 -8.52 -19.67 5.03
CA LYS A 131 -9.90 -20.20 4.89
C LYS A 131 -9.99 -21.71 5.05
N ALA A 132 -8.90 -22.42 4.74
CA ALA A 132 -8.82 -23.89 4.92
C ALA A 132 -8.30 -24.31 6.30
N SER A 133 -7.92 -23.35 7.17
CA SER A 133 -7.44 -23.67 8.52
C SER A 133 -8.59 -23.93 9.48
N ASP A 134 -8.27 -24.65 10.57
CA ASP A 134 -9.22 -24.96 11.66
C ASP A 134 -9.37 -23.82 12.68
N ILE A 135 -8.97 -22.58 12.32
CA ILE A 135 -9.17 -21.41 13.20
C ILE A 135 -10.66 -21.07 13.26
N PRO A 136 -11.27 -20.97 14.46
CA PRO A 136 -12.72 -20.88 14.62
C PRO A 136 -13.35 -19.65 13.91
N GLN A 137 -12.65 -18.51 13.92
CA GLN A 137 -13.11 -17.27 13.30
C GLN A 137 -12.01 -16.66 12.46
N VAL A 138 -12.33 -16.32 11.22
CA VAL A 138 -11.40 -15.69 10.27
C VAL A 138 -12.05 -14.46 9.66
N THR A 139 -11.34 -13.33 9.75
CA THR A 139 -11.72 -12.09 9.07
C THR A 139 -10.61 -11.69 8.10
N ILE A 140 -10.95 -11.53 6.83
CA ILE A 140 -10.02 -11.14 5.78
C ILE A 140 -10.33 -9.71 5.33
N PHE A 141 -9.40 -8.79 5.53
CA PHE A 141 -9.47 -7.45 5.02
C PHE A 141 -8.77 -7.33 3.67
N LYS A 142 -9.44 -6.74 2.70
CA LYS A 142 -8.94 -6.54 1.32
C LYS A 142 -8.82 -5.05 1.01
N PRO A 143 -7.80 -4.36 1.58
CA PRO A 143 -7.54 -2.97 1.23
C PRO A 143 -7.06 -2.83 -0.22
N SER A 144 -7.40 -1.71 -0.84
CA SER A 144 -6.81 -1.28 -2.12
C SER A 144 -5.47 -0.55 -1.89
N ILE A 145 -5.14 0.46 -2.69
CA ILE A 145 -3.90 1.22 -2.53
C ILE A 145 -4.06 2.19 -1.36
N VAL A 146 -3.43 1.86 -0.24
CA VAL A 146 -3.51 2.66 0.99
C VAL A 146 -2.63 3.89 0.88
N MET A 147 -3.22 5.05 1.11
CA MET A 147 -2.58 6.36 1.06
C MET A 147 -2.34 6.91 2.47
N GLY A 148 -1.17 7.48 2.69
CA GLY A 148 -0.90 8.23 3.91
C GLY A 148 -1.70 9.52 3.99
N THR A 149 -1.93 10.00 5.21
CA THR A 149 -2.56 11.30 5.49
C THR A 149 -1.53 12.31 5.99
N ALA A 150 -2.03 13.50 6.35
CA ALA A 150 -1.19 14.55 6.92
C ALA A 150 -0.53 14.11 8.23
N GLU A 151 -1.26 13.34 9.06
CA GLU A 151 -0.84 12.86 10.36
C GLU A 151 0.02 11.60 10.24
N GLN A 152 -0.28 10.75 9.27
CA GLN A 152 0.41 9.49 9.04
C GLN A 152 0.96 9.40 7.62
N PHE A 153 2.09 10.08 7.43
CA PHE A 153 2.75 10.08 6.13
C PHE A 153 3.32 8.71 5.74
N TYR A 154 3.08 8.33 4.50
CA TYR A 154 3.64 7.12 3.89
C TYR A 154 3.90 7.31 2.39
N PRO A 155 5.15 7.17 1.93
CA PRO A 155 5.50 7.27 0.51
C PRO A 155 5.17 5.95 -0.21
N GLY A 156 3.87 5.61 -0.32
CA GLY A 156 3.39 4.38 -0.95
C GLY A 156 3.69 4.29 -2.45
N HIS A 157 3.20 3.24 -3.08
CA HIS A 157 3.44 2.95 -4.50
C HIS A 157 2.99 4.07 -5.44
N PHE A 158 1.88 4.75 -5.12
CA PHE A 158 1.40 5.90 -5.89
C PHE A 158 2.44 7.03 -5.92
N SER A 159 2.98 7.41 -4.76
CA SER A 159 4.01 8.45 -4.66
C SER A 159 5.32 8.03 -5.35
N GLN A 160 5.68 6.74 -5.30
CA GLN A 160 6.83 6.22 -6.03
C GLN A 160 6.65 6.34 -7.54
N PHE A 161 5.45 6.04 -8.06
CA PHE A 161 5.11 6.20 -9.46
C PHE A 161 5.20 7.66 -9.90
N VAL A 162 4.61 8.59 -9.14
CA VAL A 162 4.71 10.04 -9.42
C VAL A 162 6.15 10.52 -9.38
N THR A 163 6.95 10.08 -8.41
CA THR A 163 8.39 10.39 -8.34
C THR A 163 9.13 9.93 -9.59
N LEU A 164 8.77 8.76 -10.14
CA LEU A 164 9.36 8.28 -11.38
C LEU A 164 9.02 9.18 -12.57
N VAL A 165 7.75 9.63 -12.69
CA VAL A 165 7.32 10.58 -13.72
C VAL A 165 8.17 11.85 -13.65
N ILE A 166 8.31 12.44 -12.47
CA ILE A 166 9.09 13.67 -12.25
C ILE A 166 10.56 13.47 -12.67
N LYS A 167 11.20 12.40 -12.21
CA LYS A 167 12.61 12.11 -12.53
C LYS A 167 12.84 11.94 -14.04
N ILE A 168 11.93 11.28 -14.73
CA ILE A 168 12.04 11.09 -16.18
C ILE A 168 11.81 12.40 -16.92
N HIS A 169 10.80 13.19 -16.49
CA HIS A 169 10.55 14.52 -17.07
C HIS A 169 11.75 15.45 -16.90
N GLN A 170 12.32 15.57 -15.70
CA GLN A 170 13.52 16.38 -15.44
C GLN A 170 14.70 15.98 -16.36
N ARG A 171 14.93 14.68 -16.56
CA ARG A 171 15.95 14.20 -17.49
C ARG A 171 15.64 14.61 -18.95
N ALA A 172 14.38 14.50 -19.36
CA ALA A 172 13.93 14.93 -20.67
C ALA A 172 14.20 16.44 -20.90
N GLU A 173 13.89 17.27 -19.90
CA GLU A 173 14.12 18.69 -19.93
C GLU A 173 15.61 19.07 -20.07
N ILE A 174 16.49 18.40 -19.32
CA ILE A 174 17.93 18.62 -19.44
C ILE A 174 18.41 18.31 -20.88
N VAL A 175 17.95 17.21 -21.47
CA VAL A 175 18.27 16.83 -22.85
C VAL A 175 17.72 17.85 -23.84
N ARG A 176 16.44 18.27 -23.67
CA ARG A 176 15.79 19.28 -24.51
C ARG A 176 16.59 20.58 -24.53
N ARG A 177 16.89 21.15 -23.36
CA ARG A 177 17.66 22.41 -23.22
C ARG A 177 19.03 22.33 -23.89
N LYS A 178 19.70 21.17 -23.77
CA LYS A 178 20.99 20.97 -24.41
C LYS A 178 20.89 20.97 -25.94
N ILE A 179 19.85 20.34 -26.49
CA ILE A 179 19.59 20.30 -27.94
C ILE A 179 19.20 21.70 -28.43
N GLU A 180 18.31 22.40 -27.73
CA GLU A 180 17.91 23.78 -28.06
C GLU A 180 19.13 24.74 -28.12
N GLY A 181 20.00 24.65 -27.11
CA GLY A 181 21.23 25.42 -27.07
C GLY A 181 22.17 25.12 -28.25
N THR A 182 22.21 23.87 -28.71
CA THR A 182 23.03 23.46 -29.86
C THR A 182 22.43 23.90 -31.20
N LEU A 183 21.13 23.70 -31.36
CA LEU A 183 20.42 24.01 -32.62
C LEU A 183 19.99 25.48 -32.73
N ARG A 184 20.02 26.24 -31.61
CA ARG A 184 19.50 27.62 -31.50
C ARG A 184 18.05 27.77 -31.97
N LEU A 185 17.24 26.72 -31.82
CA LEU A 185 15.83 26.65 -32.17
C LEU A 185 15.04 26.16 -30.97
N PRO A 186 13.88 26.77 -30.66
CA PRO A 186 13.02 26.25 -29.61
C PRO A 186 12.44 24.88 -30.00
N ILE A 187 12.51 23.93 -29.11
CA ILE A 187 11.84 22.64 -29.28
C ILE A 187 10.51 22.70 -28.51
N ILE A 188 9.43 22.31 -29.17
CA ILE A 188 8.12 22.21 -28.53
C ILE A 188 8.21 21.34 -27.29
N GLU A 189 7.68 21.81 -26.18
CA GLU A 189 7.63 21.07 -24.93
C GLU A 189 6.95 19.71 -25.16
N PRO A 190 7.63 18.60 -24.89
CA PRO A 190 7.07 17.29 -25.17
C PRO A 190 5.92 16.99 -24.20
N ILE A 191 4.77 16.63 -24.77
CA ILE A 191 3.69 16.04 -23.98
C ILE A 191 4.18 14.66 -23.52
N PHE A 192 4.11 14.42 -22.21
CA PHE A 192 4.42 13.10 -21.66
C PHE A 192 3.21 12.17 -21.78
N ARG A 193 3.30 11.16 -22.65
CA ARG A 193 2.20 10.23 -22.86
C ARG A 193 2.34 9.00 -21.98
N LEU A 194 1.24 8.67 -21.30
CA LEU A 194 1.12 7.50 -20.45
C LEU A 194 0.20 6.47 -21.10
N ARG A 195 0.69 5.24 -21.27
CA ARG A 195 -0.14 4.15 -21.79
C ARG A 195 -1.04 3.61 -20.70
N ALA A 196 -2.30 4.01 -20.71
CA ALA A 196 -3.29 3.68 -19.71
C ALA A 196 -4.71 3.79 -20.26
N ASN A 197 -5.71 3.34 -19.48
CA ASN A 197 -7.11 3.56 -19.78
C ASN A 197 -7.58 4.85 -19.06
N PRO A 198 -7.93 5.94 -19.78
CA PRO A 198 -8.33 7.19 -19.13
C PRO A 198 -9.58 7.05 -18.25
N ALA A 199 -10.51 6.17 -18.62
CA ALA A 199 -11.73 5.86 -17.85
C ALA A 199 -11.50 4.82 -16.74
N GLY A 200 -10.33 4.18 -16.71
CA GLY A 200 -9.97 3.24 -15.64
C GLY A 200 -9.88 3.95 -14.30
N LYS A 201 -10.29 3.28 -13.24
CA LYS A 201 -10.24 3.80 -11.89
C LYS A 201 -9.02 3.27 -11.16
N LEU A 202 -8.30 4.13 -10.42
CA LEU A 202 -7.26 3.70 -9.51
C LEU A 202 -7.79 3.83 -8.08
N ASN A 203 -8.01 2.71 -7.44
CA ASN A 203 -8.62 2.69 -6.12
C ASN A 203 -7.61 3.08 -5.05
N LEU A 204 -7.60 4.35 -4.67
CA LEU A 204 -6.81 4.94 -3.61
C LEU A 204 -7.68 5.10 -2.37
N VAL A 205 -7.18 4.75 -1.19
CA VAL A 205 -7.96 4.83 0.05
C VAL A 205 -7.10 5.40 1.20
N PRO A 206 -7.62 6.38 1.97
CA PRO A 206 -6.89 6.94 3.11
C PRO A 206 -6.70 5.90 4.21
N ILE A 207 -5.52 5.89 4.84
CA ILE A 207 -5.16 4.95 5.91
C ILE A 207 -6.15 4.99 7.07
N ASP A 208 -6.68 6.18 7.41
CA ASP A 208 -7.59 6.34 8.53
C ASP A 208 -8.90 5.59 8.31
N ALA A 209 -9.47 5.65 7.10
CA ALA A 209 -10.68 4.90 6.75
C ALA A 209 -10.47 3.38 6.87
N ILE A 210 -9.28 2.90 6.47
CA ILE A 210 -8.92 1.49 6.61
C ILE A 210 -8.80 1.11 8.08
N ALA A 211 -8.04 1.87 8.86
CA ALA A 211 -7.76 1.54 10.25
C ALA A 211 -9.00 1.65 11.13
N ASP A 212 -9.90 2.60 10.86
CA ASP A 212 -11.20 2.70 11.52
C ASP A 212 -12.04 1.46 11.23
N ALA A 213 -12.18 1.07 9.95
CA ALA A 213 -12.92 -0.12 9.57
C ALA A 213 -12.35 -1.40 10.19
N MET A 214 -11.01 -1.56 10.17
CA MET A 214 -10.35 -2.73 10.77
C MET A 214 -10.54 -2.81 12.28
N ALA A 215 -10.67 -1.68 12.96
CA ALA A 215 -10.95 -1.65 14.39
C ALA A 215 -12.43 -1.88 14.71
N ASP A 216 -13.34 -1.57 13.77
CA ASP A 216 -14.79 -1.66 13.98
C ASP A 216 -15.40 -2.99 13.56
N ILE A 217 -14.79 -3.68 12.61
CA ILE A 217 -15.27 -4.98 12.12
C ILE A 217 -14.78 -6.09 13.04
N GLU A 218 -15.71 -6.69 13.78
CA GLU A 218 -15.43 -7.78 14.72
C GLU A 218 -15.94 -9.14 14.20
N GLU A 219 -16.87 -9.14 13.24
CA GLU A 219 -17.44 -10.36 12.67
C GLU A 219 -16.48 -11.08 11.70
N PRO A 220 -16.53 -12.42 11.65
CA PRO A 220 -15.80 -13.18 10.64
C PRO A 220 -16.38 -12.93 9.23
N GLY A 221 -15.49 -12.96 8.23
CA GLY A 221 -15.89 -12.72 6.84
C GLY A 221 -14.77 -12.16 5.97
N THR A 222 -15.11 -11.75 4.76
CA THR A 222 -14.19 -11.07 3.84
C THR A 222 -14.73 -9.68 3.54
N PHE A 223 -13.94 -8.64 3.84
CA PHE A 223 -14.34 -7.25 3.74
C PHE A 223 -13.43 -6.48 2.80
N TRP A 224 -14.02 -5.81 1.82
CA TRP A 224 -13.34 -4.99 0.84
C TRP A 224 -13.16 -3.56 1.37
N LEU A 225 -11.96 -3.26 1.84
CA LEU A 225 -11.62 -1.95 2.37
C LEU A 225 -11.08 -1.07 1.23
N THR A 226 -11.95 -0.77 0.29
CA THR A 226 -11.68 -0.05 -0.95
C THR A 226 -12.48 1.24 -0.97
N HIS A 227 -12.01 2.24 -1.72
CA HIS A 227 -12.75 3.48 -1.88
C HIS A 227 -14.03 3.24 -2.71
N PRO A 228 -15.23 3.65 -2.22
CA PRO A 228 -16.49 3.39 -2.92
C PRO A 228 -16.62 4.16 -4.24
N ASP A 229 -16.00 5.32 -4.36
CA ASP A 229 -15.98 6.16 -5.56
C ASP A 229 -14.55 6.67 -5.84
N PRO A 230 -13.67 5.80 -6.37
CA PRO A 230 -12.28 6.17 -6.64
C PRO A 230 -12.16 7.06 -7.89
N PRO A 231 -11.14 7.95 -7.93
CA PRO A 231 -10.91 8.79 -9.09
C PRO A 231 -10.51 7.98 -10.32
N THR A 232 -10.85 8.50 -11.49
CA THR A 232 -10.38 7.97 -12.77
C THR A 232 -8.89 8.29 -12.97
N LEU A 233 -8.21 7.51 -13.81
CA LEU A 233 -6.83 7.79 -14.18
C LEU A 233 -6.70 9.14 -14.89
N ALA A 234 -7.71 9.55 -15.67
CA ALA A 234 -7.73 10.88 -16.29
C ALA A 234 -7.70 12.00 -15.25
N GLN A 235 -8.56 11.92 -14.21
CA GLN A 235 -8.56 12.90 -13.11
C GLN A 235 -7.22 12.91 -12.35
N LEU A 236 -6.67 11.74 -12.01
CA LEU A 236 -5.39 11.64 -11.31
C LEU A 236 -4.25 12.23 -12.11
N VAL A 237 -4.21 12.00 -13.42
CA VAL A 237 -3.19 12.54 -14.32
C VAL A 237 -3.30 14.05 -14.44
N GLU A 238 -4.52 14.59 -14.49
CA GLU A 238 -4.77 16.04 -14.48
C GLU A 238 -4.25 16.67 -13.18
N TRP A 239 -4.66 16.16 -12.01
CA TRP A 239 -4.23 16.66 -10.70
C TRP A 239 -2.72 16.58 -10.50
N VAL A 240 -2.12 15.44 -10.83
CA VAL A 240 -0.68 15.25 -10.74
C VAL A 240 0.03 16.19 -11.71
N GLY A 241 -0.41 16.27 -12.96
CA GLY A 241 0.16 17.12 -14.00
C GLY A 241 0.14 18.59 -13.63
N SER A 242 -0.98 19.09 -13.10
CA SER A 242 -1.13 20.45 -12.59
C SER A 242 -0.13 20.74 -11.46
N PHE A 243 -0.01 19.82 -10.51
CA PHE A 243 0.87 19.98 -9.36
C PHE A 243 2.36 19.98 -9.73
N ILE A 244 2.79 19.10 -10.63
CA ILE A 244 4.20 18.99 -11.04
C ILE A 244 4.55 19.85 -12.26
N MET A 245 3.59 20.61 -12.77
CA MET A 245 3.70 21.44 -13.98
C MET A 245 4.19 20.67 -15.23
N VAL A 246 3.70 19.46 -15.40
CA VAL A 246 4.01 18.57 -16.53
C VAL A 246 2.72 18.23 -17.27
N LYS A 247 2.69 18.50 -18.57
CA LYS A 247 1.56 18.09 -19.40
C LYS A 247 1.62 16.58 -19.65
N ILE A 248 0.76 15.84 -18.94
CA ILE A 248 0.64 14.39 -19.10
C ILE A 248 -0.64 14.09 -19.87
N GLN A 249 -0.56 13.21 -20.85
CA GLN A 249 -1.70 12.75 -21.65
C GLN A 249 -1.82 11.22 -21.55
N ILE A 250 -3.02 10.72 -21.35
CA ILE A 250 -3.29 9.28 -21.39
C ILE A 250 -3.70 8.88 -22.78
N GLU A 251 -2.99 7.92 -23.35
CA GLU A 251 -3.34 7.28 -24.62
C GLU A 251 -3.23 5.76 -24.50
N PRO A 252 -4.27 4.98 -24.82
CA PRO A 252 -4.21 3.53 -24.75
C PRO A 252 -3.19 2.92 -25.70
N LEU A 253 -2.98 3.56 -26.86
CA LEU A 253 -2.06 3.09 -27.89
C LEU A 253 -1.36 4.26 -28.57
N PHE A 254 -0.02 4.25 -28.57
CA PHE A 254 0.81 5.20 -29.30
C PHE A 254 2.19 4.61 -29.60
N ARG A 255 2.89 5.19 -30.59
CA ARG A 255 4.30 4.90 -30.83
C ARG A 255 5.14 5.68 -29.83
N ALA A 256 5.78 4.97 -28.92
CA ALA A 256 6.56 5.58 -27.85
C ALA A 256 7.85 6.22 -28.38
N THR A 257 8.16 7.40 -27.87
CA THR A 257 9.49 8.02 -27.98
C THR A 257 10.50 7.24 -27.12
N PRO A 258 11.82 7.42 -27.31
CA PRO A 258 12.83 6.77 -26.48
C PRO A 258 12.64 7.01 -24.97
N ILE A 259 12.20 8.22 -24.58
CA ILE A 259 11.94 8.58 -23.18
C ILE A 259 10.70 7.86 -22.64
N GLU A 260 9.62 7.82 -23.40
CA GLU A 260 8.40 7.09 -23.03
C GLU A 260 8.64 5.57 -22.96
N ALA A 261 9.47 5.03 -23.86
CA ALA A 261 9.89 3.63 -23.81
C ALA A 261 10.73 3.33 -22.55
N LEU A 262 11.65 4.23 -22.17
CA LEU A 262 12.42 4.12 -20.94
C LEU A 262 11.49 4.19 -19.71
N PHE A 263 10.53 5.13 -19.68
CA PHE A 263 9.53 5.22 -18.62
C PHE A 263 8.73 3.92 -18.49
N THR A 264 8.21 3.41 -19.62
CA THR A 264 7.44 2.15 -19.63
C THR A 264 8.24 0.99 -19.04
N LYS A 265 9.54 0.89 -19.38
CA LYS A 265 10.43 -0.12 -18.80
C LYS A 265 10.62 0.07 -17.28
N MET A 266 10.83 1.30 -16.84
CA MET A 266 11.05 1.60 -15.42
C MET A 266 9.78 1.48 -14.57
N SER A 267 8.60 1.73 -15.17
CA SER A 267 7.29 1.64 -14.52
C SER A 267 6.59 0.29 -14.72
N ALA A 268 7.27 -0.72 -15.26
CA ALA A 268 6.66 -2.01 -15.63
C ALA A 268 5.86 -2.66 -14.49
N ALA A 269 6.33 -2.53 -13.24
CA ALA A 269 5.64 -3.04 -12.06
C ALA A 269 4.28 -2.36 -11.78
N PHE A 270 4.08 -1.13 -12.26
CA PHE A 270 2.85 -0.35 -12.09
C PHE A 270 1.89 -0.48 -13.27
N THR A 271 2.42 -0.87 -14.44
CA THR A 271 1.64 -0.91 -15.70
C THR A 271 0.32 -1.70 -15.59
N PRO A 272 0.25 -2.86 -14.90
CA PRO A 272 -1.02 -3.60 -14.79
C PRO A 272 -2.15 -2.81 -14.12
N TYR A 273 -1.82 -1.86 -13.25
CA TYR A 273 -2.79 -1.06 -12.49
C TYR A 273 -3.30 0.18 -13.25
N LEU A 274 -2.67 0.52 -14.36
CA LEU A 274 -3.03 1.68 -15.19
C LEU A 274 -4.21 1.41 -16.14
N TRP A 275 -4.80 0.21 -16.09
CA TRP A 275 -5.99 -0.14 -16.89
C TRP A 275 -7.29 -0.01 -16.09
N GLY A 276 -7.15 0.17 -14.78
CA GLY A 276 -8.25 0.28 -13.84
C GLY A 276 -8.76 -1.08 -13.36
N ASP A 277 -9.26 -1.07 -12.15
CA ASP A 277 -9.93 -2.20 -11.52
C ASP A 277 -11.17 -1.67 -10.79
N ASP A 278 -12.27 -2.39 -10.90
CA ASP A 278 -13.47 -2.12 -10.12
C ASP A 278 -13.55 -3.11 -8.95
N PHE A 279 -13.76 -2.58 -7.76
CA PHE A 279 -13.89 -3.36 -6.54
C PHE A 279 -15.18 -2.99 -5.82
N PRO A 280 -15.86 -3.93 -5.15
CA PRO A 280 -16.88 -3.60 -4.17
C PRO A 280 -16.26 -2.84 -2.99
N SER A 281 -17.06 -2.19 -2.16
CA SER A 281 -16.59 -1.50 -0.95
C SER A 281 -17.51 -1.79 0.23
N ASP A 282 -16.91 -2.19 1.35
CA ASP A 282 -17.58 -2.36 2.65
C ASP A 282 -17.27 -1.19 3.60
N LEU A 283 -16.56 -0.15 3.13
CA LEU A 283 -16.28 1.03 3.92
C LEU A 283 -17.56 1.87 4.14
N LYS A 284 -18.00 1.97 5.39
CA LYS A 284 -19.14 2.80 5.77
C LYS A 284 -18.86 4.30 5.67
N LYS A 285 -17.60 4.69 5.86
CA LYS A 285 -17.12 6.07 5.79
C LYS A 285 -15.78 6.08 5.08
N CYS A 286 -15.68 6.84 4.01
CA CYS A 286 -14.44 7.06 3.29
C CYS A 286 -14.42 8.50 2.75
N PRO A 287 -13.49 9.35 3.19
CA PRO A 287 -13.35 10.69 2.64
C PRO A 287 -13.04 10.64 1.15
N PRO A 288 -13.55 11.58 0.34
CA PRO A 288 -13.28 11.63 -1.08
C PRO A 288 -11.78 11.87 -1.34
N ILE A 289 -11.27 11.26 -2.39
CA ILE A 289 -9.94 11.56 -2.90
C ILE A 289 -10.04 12.84 -3.75
N THR A 290 -9.39 13.89 -3.29
CA THR A 290 -9.41 15.22 -3.94
C THR A 290 -8.04 15.59 -4.49
N GLU A 291 -7.99 16.60 -5.37
CA GLU A 291 -6.73 17.17 -5.87
C GLU A 291 -5.84 17.65 -4.72
N GLU A 292 -6.43 18.30 -3.70
CA GLU A 292 -5.70 18.77 -2.52
C GLU A 292 -5.09 17.60 -1.73
N PHE A 293 -5.82 16.51 -1.53
CA PHE A 293 -5.31 15.30 -0.88
C PHE A 293 -4.13 14.70 -1.65
N ILE A 294 -4.25 14.58 -2.97
CA ILE A 294 -3.19 14.04 -3.85
C ILE A 294 -1.96 14.95 -3.83
N SER A 295 -2.13 16.26 -4.02
CA SER A 295 -1.02 17.22 -4.06
C SER A 295 -0.29 17.30 -2.71
N SER A 296 -1.01 17.31 -1.58
CA SER A 296 -0.41 17.29 -0.23
C SER A 296 0.43 16.02 0.01
N THR A 297 -0.08 14.86 -0.40
CA THR A 297 0.62 13.58 -0.29
C THR A 297 1.89 13.56 -1.14
N ILE A 298 1.82 14.04 -2.39
CA ILE A 298 2.98 14.11 -3.29
C ILE A 298 4.02 15.10 -2.73
N LYS A 299 3.60 16.29 -2.31
CA LYS A 299 4.47 17.32 -1.76
C LYS A 299 5.34 16.80 -0.62
N ARG A 300 4.74 16.07 0.31
CA ARG A 300 5.45 15.42 1.42
C ARG A 300 6.37 14.30 0.94
N SER A 301 5.93 13.46 0.01
CA SER A 301 6.73 12.35 -0.53
C SER A 301 8.02 12.82 -1.19
N LEU A 302 7.96 13.95 -1.86
CA LEU A 302 9.09 14.53 -2.58
C LEU A 302 9.95 15.44 -1.69
N ARG A 303 9.56 15.69 -0.44
CA ARG A 303 10.17 16.68 0.46
C ARG A 303 10.25 18.08 -0.18
N LEU A 304 9.26 18.43 -1.00
CA LEU A 304 9.21 19.71 -1.70
C LEU A 304 9.06 20.91 -0.77
N ASP A 305 8.64 20.68 0.45
CA ASP A 305 8.65 21.63 1.58
C ASP A 305 10.08 21.99 2.05
N GLN A 306 11.10 21.24 1.63
CA GLN A 306 12.52 21.45 1.97
C GLN A 306 13.37 21.96 0.78
N LEU A 307 12.82 22.00 -0.42
CA LEU A 307 13.50 22.55 -1.59
C LEU A 307 13.12 24.04 -1.72
N PRO A 308 14.08 24.96 -1.89
CA PRO A 308 13.78 26.32 -2.28
C PRO A 308 13.07 26.24 -3.64
N ILE A 309 11.86 26.80 -3.70
CA ILE A 309 11.16 27.02 -4.96
C ILE A 309 11.90 28.20 -5.62
N GLU A 310 12.92 27.90 -6.40
CA GLU A 310 13.44 28.87 -7.36
C GLU A 310 12.39 28.99 -8.49
N VAL A 311 11.72 30.13 -8.50
CA VAL A 311 10.78 30.60 -9.52
C VAL A 311 11.53 30.93 -10.81
#